data_7d1ecb79053337b5446c795db7f49549
#
_entry.id   7d1ecb79053337b5446c795db7f49549
#
_cell.length_a   1.000
_cell.length_b   1.000
_cell.length_c   1.000
_cell.angle_alpha   90.00
_cell.angle_beta   90.00
_cell.angle_gamma   90.00
#
_symmetry.space_group_name_H-M   'P 1'
#
loop_
_entity.id
_entity.type
_entity.pdbx_description
1 polymer ?
#
loop_
_entity_poly.entity_id
_entity_poly.type
_entity_poly.pdbx_seq_one_letter_code
_entity_poly.pdbx_strand_id
1 'polypeptide(L)'
;RVQRVPVTESQGRIHTSACTVAVMAEAEPTGDIEISPDDLRIDVFRASGAGGQHVNKTESAVRITHLPTGIVAECQDDRSQHRNRDKAMTVLLTRLRDARERERAAETSAHRKSLVGSGDRSERIRTYNFPQGRLTDHRINLTLYKLQAIIDGDLDELTDALMKARLAELAAERAEG
;
A
#
# COMPACT_ATOMS: atom_id res chain seq x y z
N ARG A 1 -2.49 9.10 -22.30
CA ARG A 1 -3.28 10.18 -22.90
C ARG A 1 -4.00 9.66 -24.14
N VAL A 2 -5.30 9.98 -24.28
CA VAL A 2 -6.13 9.56 -25.41
C VAL A 2 -6.64 10.80 -26.13
N GLN A 3 -6.44 10.85 -27.43
CA GLN A 3 -6.91 11.91 -28.34
C GLN A 3 -7.94 11.31 -29.30
N ARG A 4 -9.21 11.65 -29.13
CA ARG A 4 -10.31 11.17 -29.95
C ARG A 4 -11.44 12.18 -29.99
N VAL A 5 -12.34 12.02 -30.93
CA VAL A 5 -13.66 12.69 -30.92
C VAL A 5 -14.59 11.86 -30.02
N PRO A 6 -15.06 12.37 -28.87
CA PRO A 6 -16.02 11.67 -28.02
C PRO A 6 -17.36 11.45 -28.72
N VAL A 7 -18.11 10.42 -28.30
CA VAL A 7 -19.48 10.18 -28.84
C VAL A 7 -20.45 11.34 -28.56
N THR A 8 -20.19 12.07 -27.46
CA THR A 8 -20.98 13.23 -27.02
C THR A 8 -20.61 14.53 -27.74
N GLU A 9 -19.58 14.53 -28.58
CA GLU A 9 -19.13 15.72 -29.31
C GLU A 9 -19.85 15.85 -30.67
N SER A 10 -20.69 16.88 -30.83
CA SER A 10 -21.50 17.10 -32.04
C SER A 10 -20.77 17.84 -33.17
N GLN A 11 -19.66 18.53 -32.84
CA GLN A 11 -18.93 19.37 -33.80
C GLN A 11 -17.64 18.72 -34.33
N GLY A 12 -17.39 17.44 -34.00
CA GLY A 12 -16.23 16.71 -34.50
C GLY A 12 -14.89 17.15 -33.86
N ARG A 13 -14.91 17.88 -32.74
CA ARG A 13 -13.68 18.36 -32.10
C ARG A 13 -12.95 17.23 -31.41
N ILE A 14 -11.63 17.19 -31.56
CA ILE A 14 -10.77 16.22 -30.90
C ILE A 14 -10.57 16.66 -29.43
N HIS A 15 -10.97 15.79 -28.51
CA HIS A 15 -10.72 15.96 -27.06
C HIS A 15 -9.54 15.12 -26.60
N THR A 16 -8.84 15.64 -25.61
CA THR A 16 -7.75 14.92 -24.93
C THR A 16 -8.19 14.53 -23.54
N SER A 17 -8.19 13.23 -23.26
CA SER A 17 -8.41 12.67 -21.93
C SER A 17 -7.15 11.99 -21.40
N ALA A 18 -7.04 11.88 -20.08
CA ALA A 18 -6.00 11.14 -19.39
C ALA A 18 -6.62 9.97 -18.61
N CYS A 19 -5.88 8.87 -18.56
CA CYS A 19 -6.18 7.70 -17.73
C CYS A 19 -4.88 7.26 -17.08
N THR A 20 -4.92 6.97 -15.80
CA THR A 20 -3.79 6.43 -15.04
C THR A 20 -4.03 4.96 -14.77
N VAL A 21 -2.95 4.16 -14.85
CA VAL A 21 -2.99 2.72 -14.57
C VAL A 21 -1.91 2.43 -13.55
N ALA A 22 -2.32 1.88 -12.41
CA ALA A 22 -1.40 1.39 -11.38
C ALA A 22 -1.44 -0.15 -11.40
N VAL A 23 -0.26 -0.76 -11.55
CA VAL A 23 -0.08 -2.20 -11.46
C VAL A 23 0.61 -2.50 -10.14
N MET A 24 -0.04 -3.26 -9.27
CA MET A 24 0.48 -3.65 -7.98
C MET A 24 0.46 -5.17 -7.88
N ALA A 25 1.47 -5.73 -7.22
CA ALA A 25 1.45 -7.15 -6.90
C ALA A 25 0.33 -7.44 -5.90
N GLU A 26 -0.31 -8.60 -6.03
CA GLU A 26 -1.26 -9.07 -5.03
C GLU A 26 -0.52 -9.34 -3.72
N ALA A 27 -1.03 -8.78 -2.63
CA ALA A 27 -0.41 -8.97 -1.32
C ALA A 27 -0.72 -10.37 -0.80
N GLU A 28 0.30 -11.09 -0.37
CA GLU A 28 0.12 -12.35 0.35
C GLU A 28 -0.61 -12.11 1.67
N PRO A 29 -1.49 -13.04 2.10
CA PRO A 29 -2.18 -12.94 3.38
C PRO A 29 -1.15 -12.87 4.51
N THR A 30 -1.33 -11.91 5.39
CA THR A 30 -0.45 -11.75 6.55
C THR A 30 -0.68 -12.90 7.52
N GLY A 31 0.37 -13.64 7.83
CA GLY A 31 0.34 -14.65 8.89
C GLY A 31 0.01 -14.03 10.26
N ASP A 32 -0.37 -14.88 11.22
CA ASP A 32 -0.60 -14.45 12.59
C ASP A 32 0.66 -13.82 13.20
N ILE A 33 0.45 -12.83 14.06
CA ILE A 33 1.56 -12.20 14.78
C ILE A 33 1.95 -13.13 15.92
N GLU A 34 3.14 -13.70 15.82
CA GLU A 34 3.78 -14.39 16.93
C GLU A 34 4.55 -13.37 17.76
N ILE A 35 4.30 -13.37 19.08
CA ILE A 35 4.99 -12.51 20.03
C ILE A 35 5.89 -13.39 20.89
N SER A 36 7.19 -13.11 20.89
CA SER A 36 8.11 -13.77 21.82
C SER A 36 7.83 -13.29 23.26
N PRO A 37 7.82 -14.19 24.26
CA PRO A 37 7.73 -13.78 25.66
C PRO A 37 8.84 -12.82 26.09
N ASP A 38 10.03 -12.91 25.48
CA ASP A 38 11.19 -12.07 25.76
C ASP A 38 10.98 -10.60 25.30
N ASP A 39 10.09 -10.39 24.35
CA ASP A 39 9.72 -9.05 23.85
C ASP A 39 8.69 -8.35 24.73
N LEU A 40 8.23 -9.00 25.80
CA LEU A 40 7.19 -8.49 26.66
C LEU A 40 7.72 -8.12 28.05
N ARG A 41 7.44 -6.88 28.47
CA ARG A 41 7.58 -6.48 29.86
C ARG A 41 6.20 -6.44 30.50
N ILE A 42 6.04 -7.21 31.58
CA ILE A 42 4.78 -7.33 32.31
C ILE A 42 4.97 -6.69 33.68
N ASP A 43 4.24 -5.61 33.94
CA ASP A 43 4.23 -4.89 35.20
C ASP A 43 2.87 -5.10 35.87
N VAL A 44 2.89 -5.40 37.18
CA VAL A 44 1.68 -5.52 37.99
C VAL A 44 1.59 -4.34 38.94
N PHE A 45 0.38 -3.83 39.15
CA PHE A 45 0.15 -2.68 40.01
C PHE A 45 -1.24 -2.74 40.66
N ARG A 46 -1.48 -1.84 41.60
CA ARG A 46 -2.78 -1.76 42.28
C ARG A 46 -3.79 -1.06 41.36
N ALA A 47 -4.96 -1.69 41.23
CA ALA A 47 -6.04 -1.08 40.47
C ALA A 47 -6.47 0.25 41.10
N SER A 48 -6.71 1.26 40.27
CA SER A 48 -7.23 2.56 40.69
C SER A 48 -8.73 2.62 40.41
N GLY A 49 -9.51 3.01 41.42
CA GLY A 49 -10.98 3.19 41.26
C GLY A 49 -11.74 3.08 42.57
N ALA A 50 -13.04 3.32 42.49
CA ALA A 50 -13.95 3.15 43.60
C ALA A 50 -14.07 1.65 43.95
N GLY A 51 -13.47 1.23 45.06
CA GLY A 51 -13.46 -0.15 45.49
C GLY A 51 -13.16 -0.28 46.99
N GLY A 52 -13.53 -1.41 47.57
CA GLY A 52 -13.26 -1.71 48.97
C GLY A 52 -11.81 -2.12 49.23
N GLN A 53 -11.54 -2.66 50.43
CA GLN A 53 -10.23 -3.03 50.93
C GLN A 53 -9.41 -3.92 49.95
N HIS A 54 -10.07 -4.75 49.14
CA HIS A 54 -9.41 -5.65 48.18
C HIS A 54 -8.72 -4.87 47.03
N VAL A 55 -9.39 -3.86 46.47
CA VAL A 55 -8.86 -3.03 45.36
C VAL A 55 -7.60 -2.26 45.79
N ASN A 56 -7.60 -1.78 47.07
CA ASN A 56 -6.52 -0.95 47.59
C ASN A 56 -5.31 -1.75 48.09
N LYS A 57 -5.45 -3.08 48.32
CA LYS A 57 -4.39 -3.92 48.88
C LYS A 57 -3.79 -4.91 47.88
N THR A 58 -4.53 -5.28 46.81
CA THR A 58 -4.13 -6.35 45.90
C THR A 58 -3.64 -5.77 44.58
N GLU A 59 -2.49 -6.22 44.10
CA GLU A 59 -1.93 -5.85 42.81
C GLU A 59 -2.57 -6.71 41.69
N SER A 60 -3.82 -6.41 41.35
CA SER A 60 -4.59 -7.15 40.36
C SER A 60 -4.51 -6.55 38.96
N ALA A 61 -4.14 -5.27 38.83
CA ALA A 61 -3.98 -4.62 37.55
C ALA A 61 -2.69 -5.05 36.84
N VAL A 62 -2.76 -5.21 35.53
CA VAL A 62 -1.65 -5.67 34.70
C VAL A 62 -1.43 -4.70 33.56
N ARG A 63 -0.17 -4.33 33.33
CA ARG A 63 0.32 -3.58 32.19
C ARG A 63 1.31 -4.44 31.42
N ILE A 64 1.11 -4.60 30.13
CA ILE A 64 2.01 -5.32 29.23
C ILE A 64 2.55 -4.33 28.22
N THR A 65 3.86 -4.25 28.13
CA THR A 65 4.57 -3.42 27.17
C THR A 65 5.30 -4.31 26.18
N HIS A 66 5.05 -4.15 24.89
CA HIS A 66 5.83 -4.78 23.84
C HIS A 66 7.08 -3.94 23.58
N LEU A 67 8.24 -4.45 23.96
CA LEU A 67 9.51 -3.72 23.96
C LEU A 67 9.92 -3.20 22.57
N PRO A 68 9.83 -4.00 21.46
CA PRO A 68 10.27 -3.54 20.15
C PRO A 68 9.45 -2.37 19.59
N THR A 69 8.14 -2.34 19.84
CA THR A 69 7.24 -1.32 19.29
C THR A 69 6.85 -0.25 20.31
N GLY A 70 7.09 -0.46 21.60
CA GLY A 70 6.66 0.42 22.67
C GLY A 70 5.15 0.46 22.91
N ILE A 71 4.38 -0.42 22.27
CA ILE A 71 2.92 -0.49 22.45
C ILE A 71 2.60 -1.07 23.82
N VAL A 72 1.69 -0.39 24.54
CA VAL A 72 1.29 -0.73 25.88
C VAL A 72 -0.17 -1.11 25.93
N ALA A 73 -0.51 -2.17 26.68
CA ALA A 73 -1.88 -2.53 27.00
C ALA A 73 -2.03 -2.71 28.52
N GLU A 74 -3.10 -2.17 29.08
CA GLU A 74 -3.40 -2.26 30.50
C GLU A 74 -4.80 -2.85 30.69
N CYS A 75 -4.96 -3.63 31.76
CA CYS A 75 -6.26 -4.15 32.18
C CYS A 75 -6.35 -4.19 33.71
N GLN A 76 -7.43 -3.67 34.25
CA GLN A 76 -7.73 -3.64 35.69
C GLN A 76 -9.20 -3.98 36.01
N ASP A 77 -9.92 -4.60 35.06
CA ASP A 77 -11.36 -4.79 35.13
C ASP A 77 -11.78 -5.90 36.10
N ASP A 78 -10.91 -6.92 36.31
CA ASP A 78 -11.21 -8.09 37.11
C ASP A 78 -10.41 -8.08 38.43
N ARG A 79 -10.92 -8.81 39.42
CA ARG A 79 -10.20 -9.06 40.67
C ARG A 79 -9.04 -10.05 40.48
N SER A 80 -9.06 -10.84 39.42
CA SER A 80 -8.06 -11.84 39.10
C SER A 80 -6.97 -11.24 38.21
N GLN A 81 -5.74 -11.24 38.71
CA GLN A 81 -4.54 -10.84 37.96
C GLN A 81 -4.38 -11.66 36.67
N HIS A 82 -4.63 -12.96 36.70
CA HIS A 82 -4.52 -13.83 35.51
C HIS A 82 -5.51 -13.42 34.43
N ARG A 83 -6.78 -13.13 34.76
CA ARG A 83 -7.77 -12.67 33.79
C ARG A 83 -7.42 -11.31 33.22
N ASN A 84 -6.90 -10.40 34.05
CA ASN A 84 -6.44 -9.10 33.56
C ASN A 84 -5.24 -9.24 32.63
N ARG A 85 -4.30 -10.18 32.91
CA ARG A 85 -3.18 -10.49 32.03
C ARG A 85 -3.66 -11.02 30.67
N ASP A 86 -4.59 -11.96 30.65
CA ASP A 86 -5.12 -12.54 29.42
C ASP A 86 -5.85 -11.47 28.57
N LYS A 87 -6.65 -10.64 29.22
CA LYS A 87 -7.31 -9.50 28.57
C LYS A 87 -6.29 -8.47 28.02
N ALA A 88 -5.30 -8.11 28.84
CA ALA A 88 -4.26 -7.18 28.40
C ALA A 88 -3.46 -7.75 27.22
N MET A 89 -3.17 -9.05 27.20
CA MET A 89 -2.53 -9.72 26.08
C MET A 89 -3.39 -9.66 24.82
N THR A 90 -4.69 -9.93 24.93
CA THR A 90 -5.63 -9.83 23.79
C THR A 90 -5.69 -8.41 23.23
N VAL A 91 -5.74 -7.41 24.10
CA VAL A 91 -5.74 -5.99 23.70
C VAL A 91 -4.40 -5.62 23.03
N LEU A 92 -3.27 -6.10 23.55
CA LEU A 92 -1.95 -5.87 22.97
C LEU A 92 -1.85 -6.46 21.57
N LEU A 93 -2.28 -7.72 21.39
CA LEU A 93 -2.31 -8.39 20.08
C LEU A 93 -3.15 -7.61 19.07
N THR A 94 -4.33 -7.15 19.49
CA THR A 94 -5.19 -6.34 18.61
C THR A 94 -4.51 -5.05 18.20
N ARG A 95 -3.89 -4.32 19.15
CA ARG A 95 -3.16 -3.08 18.86
C ARG A 95 -1.96 -3.28 17.93
N LEU A 96 -1.23 -4.38 18.10
CA LEU A 96 -0.12 -4.73 17.22
C LEU A 96 -0.60 -5.07 15.79
N ARG A 97 -1.72 -5.80 15.67
CA ARG A 97 -2.34 -6.09 14.36
C ARG A 97 -2.77 -4.80 13.68
N ASP A 98 -3.47 -3.93 14.38
CA ASP A 98 -3.92 -2.63 13.86
C ASP A 98 -2.75 -1.73 13.45
N ALA A 99 -1.68 -1.70 14.23
CA ALA A 99 -0.48 -0.91 13.90
C ALA A 99 0.18 -1.42 12.61
N ARG A 100 0.36 -2.73 12.49
CA ARG A 100 0.95 -3.38 11.31
C ARG A 100 0.08 -3.19 10.06
N GLU A 101 -1.25 -3.27 10.22
CA GLU A 101 -2.17 -3.06 9.11
C GLU A 101 -2.17 -1.60 8.62
N ARG A 102 -2.13 -0.63 9.55
CA ARG A 102 -2.00 0.79 9.21
C ARG A 102 -0.69 1.10 8.48
N GLU A 103 0.41 0.54 8.92
CA GLU A 103 1.71 0.70 8.27
C GLU A 103 1.68 0.15 6.84
N ARG A 104 1.20 -1.08 6.64
CA ARG A 104 0.99 -1.67 5.31
C ARG A 104 0.06 -0.86 4.42
N ALA A 105 -1.06 -0.40 4.98
CA ALA A 105 -2.01 0.43 4.24
C ALA A 105 -1.38 1.75 3.81
N ALA A 106 -0.56 2.36 4.68
CA ALA A 106 0.16 3.59 4.38
C ALA A 106 1.20 3.36 3.26
N GLU A 107 2.00 2.29 3.33
CA GLU A 107 2.97 1.92 2.29
C GLU A 107 2.28 1.65 0.95
N THR A 108 1.21 0.84 0.95
CA THR A 108 0.44 0.53 -0.24
C THR A 108 -0.18 1.79 -0.86
N SER A 109 -0.71 2.67 -0.01
CA SER A 109 -1.28 3.95 -0.44
C SER A 109 -0.23 4.88 -1.04
N ALA A 110 0.94 4.98 -0.40
CA ALA A 110 2.07 5.78 -0.89
C ALA A 110 2.59 5.23 -2.22
N HIS A 111 2.76 3.91 -2.33
CA HIS A 111 3.16 3.26 -3.56
C HIS A 111 2.14 3.48 -4.69
N ARG A 112 0.84 3.28 -4.41
CA ARG A 112 -0.22 3.57 -5.37
C ARG A 112 -0.21 5.03 -5.82
N LYS A 113 -0.02 5.96 -4.89
CA LYS A 113 0.04 7.40 -5.18
C LYS A 113 1.24 7.73 -6.08
N SER A 114 2.40 7.09 -5.88
CA SER A 114 3.57 7.27 -6.73
C SER A 114 3.35 6.77 -8.16
N LEU A 115 2.64 5.62 -8.31
CA LEU A 115 2.32 5.05 -9.63
C LEU A 115 1.28 5.88 -10.39
N VAL A 116 0.31 6.46 -9.69
CA VAL A 116 -0.77 7.27 -10.30
C VAL A 116 -0.27 8.67 -10.67
N GLY A 117 0.73 9.21 -9.95
CA GLY A 117 1.22 10.56 -10.15
C GLY A 117 0.15 11.62 -9.88
N SER A 118 0.26 12.76 -10.55
CA SER A 118 -0.73 13.85 -10.46
C SER A 118 -1.99 13.62 -11.29
N GLY A 119 -1.96 12.69 -12.25
CA GLY A 119 -3.01 12.51 -13.25
C GLY A 119 -3.07 13.63 -14.29
N ASP A 120 -2.09 14.53 -14.32
CA ASP A 120 -2.04 15.62 -15.30
C ASP A 120 -1.76 15.07 -16.71
N ARG A 121 -2.35 15.72 -17.71
CA ARG A 121 -2.17 15.41 -19.14
C ARG A 121 -0.74 15.64 -19.61
N SER A 122 0.06 16.43 -18.91
CA SER A 122 1.47 16.68 -19.20
C SER A 122 2.35 15.46 -18.86
N GLU A 123 2.02 14.69 -17.83
CA GLU A 123 2.73 13.48 -17.40
C GLU A 123 2.35 12.27 -18.28
N ARG A 124 2.60 12.38 -19.58
CA ARG A 124 2.23 11.35 -20.54
C ARG A 124 3.26 10.24 -20.62
N ILE A 125 2.88 9.01 -20.38
CA ILE A 125 3.67 7.82 -20.71
C ILE A 125 3.41 7.44 -22.17
N ARG A 126 2.12 7.29 -22.55
CA ARG A 126 1.70 6.97 -23.92
C ARG A 126 0.63 7.93 -24.41
N THR A 127 0.65 8.18 -25.71
CA THR A 127 -0.43 8.92 -26.40
C THR A 127 -1.05 8.02 -27.46
N TYR A 128 -2.38 7.82 -27.34
CA TYR A 128 -3.22 7.12 -28.28
C TYR A 128 -3.95 8.18 -29.12
N ASN A 129 -3.57 8.37 -30.37
CA ASN A 129 -4.16 9.36 -31.27
C ASN A 129 -5.03 8.63 -32.30
N PHE A 130 -6.34 8.60 -32.07
CA PHE A 130 -7.29 7.91 -32.92
C PHE A 130 -7.43 8.54 -34.32
N PRO A 131 -7.54 9.88 -34.46
CA PRO A 131 -7.60 10.48 -35.78
C PRO A 131 -6.44 10.19 -36.71
N GLN A 132 -5.24 9.99 -36.13
CA GLN A 132 -4.02 9.68 -36.89
C GLN A 132 -3.67 8.17 -36.88
N GLY A 133 -4.47 7.31 -36.24
CA GLY A 133 -4.18 5.90 -36.11
C GLY A 133 -2.83 5.60 -35.43
N ARG A 134 -2.36 6.49 -34.53
CA ARG A 134 -0.99 6.51 -34.02
C ARG A 134 -0.96 6.29 -32.52
N LEU A 135 -0.03 5.40 -32.09
CA LEU A 135 0.41 5.26 -30.71
C LEU A 135 1.83 5.81 -30.60
N THR A 136 2.08 6.61 -29.56
CA THR A 136 3.44 7.08 -29.22
C THR A 136 3.75 6.74 -27.77
N ASP A 137 4.79 5.96 -27.50
CA ASP A 137 5.36 5.76 -26.15
C ASP A 137 6.48 6.79 -25.93
N HIS A 138 6.27 7.71 -25.00
CA HIS A 138 7.17 8.84 -24.77
C HIS A 138 8.40 8.47 -23.94
N ARG A 139 8.43 7.31 -23.28
CA ARG A 139 9.58 6.84 -22.50
C ARG A 139 10.76 6.45 -23.42
N ILE A 140 10.43 5.82 -24.53
CA ILE A 140 11.41 5.30 -25.49
C ILE A 140 11.32 6.01 -26.86
N ASN A 141 10.50 7.07 -26.97
CA ASN A 141 10.24 7.82 -28.21
C ASN A 141 9.79 6.93 -29.40
N LEU A 142 9.10 5.81 -29.10
CA LEU A 142 8.56 4.90 -30.12
C LEU A 142 7.23 5.42 -30.65
N THR A 143 7.08 5.44 -31.98
CA THR A 143 5.82 5.80 -32.66
C THR A 143 5.41 4.69 -33.63
N LEU A 144 4.19 4.16 -33.44
CA LEU A 144 3.59 3.12 -34.28
C LEU A 144 2.30 3.63 -34.90
N TYR A 145 2.11 3.38 -36.21
CA TYR A 145 0.93 3.83 -36.99
C TYR A 145 -0.09 2.69 -37.19
N LYS A 146 -0.20 1.78 -36.21
CA LYS A 146 -1.14 0.65 -36.23
C LYS A 146 -1.99 0.60 -34.95
N LEU A 147 -2.53 1.77 -34.55
CA LEU A 147 -3.26 1.92 -33.29
C LEU A 147 -4.38 0.89 -33.12
N GLN A 148 -5.15 0.61 -34.18
CA GLN A 148 -6.27 -0.34 -34.08
C GLN A 148 -5.76 -1.76 -33.77
N ALA A 149 -4.74 -2.23 -34.49
CA ALA A 149 -4.15 -3.55 -34.23
C ALA A 149 -3.63 -3.69 -32.81
N ILE A 150 -2.99 -2.62 -32.28
CA ILE A 150 -2.51 -2.58 -30.90
C ILE A 150 -3.66 -2.67 -29.89
N ILE A 151 -4.80 -2.00 -30.14
CA ILE A 151 -5.98 -2.09 -29.27
C ILE A 151 -6.60 -3.48 -29.34
N ASP A 152 -6.56 -4.13 -30.48
CA ASP A 152 -7.06 -5.49 -30.72
C ASP A 152 -6.10 -6.56 -30.19
N GLY A 153 -4.92 -6.18 -29.67
CA GLY A 153 -4.00 -7.09 -28.95
C GLY A 153 -2.66 -7.35 -29.63
N ASP A 154 -2.34 -6.75 -30.80
CA ASP A 154 -1.00 -6.83 -31.42
C ASP A 154 0.00 -5.94 -30.67
N LEU A 155 0.54 -6.49 -29.57
CA LEU A 155 1.43 -5.77 -28.65
C LEU A 155 2.91 -6.13 -28.81
N ASP A 156 3.26 -7.10 -29.63
CA ASP A 156 4.60 -7.71 -29.68
C ASP A 156 5.70 -6.67 -29.97
N GLU A 157 5.52 -5.86 -31.01
CA GLU A 157 6.49 -4.83 -31.40
C GLU A 157 6.70 -3.79 -30.27
N LEU A 158 5.61 -3.41 -29.59
CA LEU A 158 5.66 -2.45 -28.50
C LEU A 158 6.35 -3.03 -27.25
N THR A 159 6.02 -4.28 -26.91
CA THR A 159 6.60 -4.96 -25.74
C THR A 159 8.06 -5.28 -25.95
N ASP A 160 8.47 -5.73 -27.13
CA ASP A 160 9.85 -6.00 -27.46
C ASP A 160 10.74 -4.74 -27.41
N ALA A 161 10.22 -3.63 -27.92
CA ALA A 161 10.92 -2.35 -27.84
C ALA A 161 11.11 -1.88 -26.39
N LEU A 162 10.08 -2.02 -25.55
CA LEU A 162 10.14 -1.68 -24.12
C LEU A 162 11.11 -2.59 -23.36
N MET A 163 11.09 -3.89 -23.64
CA MET A 163 12.02 -4.85 -23.02
C MET A 163 13.47 -4.55 -23.39
N LYS A 164 13.75 -4.26 -24.66
CA LYS A 164 15.09 -3.87 -25.11
C LYS A 164 15.57 -2.59 -24.42
N ALA A 165 14.72 -1.58 -24.32
CA ALA A 165 15.05 -0.34 -23.62
C ALA A 165 15.34 -0.60 -22.13
N ARG A 166 14.53 -1.40 -21.45
CA ARG A 166 14.74 -1.73 -20.03
C ARG A 166 16.01 -2.54 -19.79
N LEU A 167 16.33 -3.49 -20.67
CA LEU A 167 17.59 -4.24 -20.58
C LEU A 167 18.81 -3.34 -20.78
N ALA A 168 18.72 -2.37 -21.68
CA ALA A 168 19.80 -1.39 -21.89
C ALA A 168 20.00 -0.50 -20.65
N GLU A 169 18.93 -0.02 -20.02
CA GLU A 169 19.00 0.73 -18.76
C GLU A 169 19.66 -0.09 -17.64
N LEU A 170 19.22 -1.34 -17.44
CA LEU A 170 19.80 -2.23 -16.42
C LEU A 170 21.29 -2.55 -16.68
N ALA A 171 21.67 -2.66 -17.94
CA ALA A 171 23.07 -2.87 -18.30
C ALA A 171 23.92 -1.62 -18.00
N ALA A 172 23.39 -0.42 -18.25
CA ALA A 172 24.03 0.84 -17.90
C ALA A 172 24.19 1.02 -16.40
N GLU A 173 23.13 0.78 -15.61
CA GLU A 173 23.15 0.82 -14.14
C GLU A 173 24.23 -0.11 -13.55
N ARG A 174 24.41 -1.32 -14.14
CA ARG A 174 25.45 -2.28 -13.71
C ARG A 174 26.88 -1.88 -14.11
N ALA A 175 27.03 -1.06 -15.12
CA ALA A 175 28.34 -0.59 -15.56
C ALA A 175 28.85 0.61 -14.74
N GLU A 176 27.96 1.33 -14.07
CA GLU A 176 28.25 2.51 -13.24
C GLU A 176 28.46 2.17 -11.74
N GLY A 177 28.08 0.98 -11.29
CA GLY A 177 28.21 0.50 -9.90
C GLY A 177 29.29 -0.57 -9.75
#